data_f93b9e1d38ac1157a697ef865510f8a0
#
_entry.id   f93b9e1d38ac1157a697ef865510f8a0
#
_cell.length_a   1.000
_cell.length_b   1.000
_cell.length_c   1.000
_cell.angle_alpha   90.00
_cell.angle_beta   90.00
_cell.angle_gamma   90.00
#
_symmetry.space_group_name_H-M   'P 1'
#
loop_
_entity.id
_entity.type
_entity.pdbx_description
1 polymer ?
#
loop_
_entity_poly.entity_id
_entity_poly.type
_entity_poly.pdbx_seq_one_letter_code
_entity_poly.pdbx_strand_id
1 'polypeptide(L)'
;LSKPAGRPARDTGQMSASIDLRPRGAYGIDGDFQTVSAAGQVAIVGAVCAALGAFTAVSAVAGWVVVAVITGLVAVWLLMTVAVYAYTTRVGKFTVWARILTGLGLRGDEDLLDLGCGRGAVLLAAAKLLPDGHAVGIDVWQADQTGNSPEATRRNAELEGVAARVTLHTGDITSLPFDDRSFDVIVSSFVLHNIPTAAGREAAIGEAVRVLRPGGRIVIVDLAHTGVYRAQLARLGLADARRRNLGWRVWWGGPWFPSRLVTARRSEA
;
A
#
# COMPACT_ATOMS: atom_id res chain seq x y z
N LEU A 1 -16.17 -40.74 -19.68
CA LEU A 1 -15.93 -39.65 -18.74
C LEU A 1 -16.10 -38.33 -19.52
N SER A 2 -17.25 -37.68 -19.29
CA SER A 2 -17.72 -36.52 -20.07
C SER A 2 -16.95 -35.26 -19.64
N LYS A 3 -16.46 -34.53 -20.63
CA LYS A 3 -15.83 -33.21 -20.52
C LYS A 3 -16.89 -32.18 -20.06
N PRO A 4 -16.66 -31.34 -19.05
CA PRO A 4 -17.62 -30.32 -18.69
C PRO A 4 -17.71 -29.27 -19.79
N ALA A 5 -18.95 -28.89 -20.15
CA ALA A 5 -19.28 -27.90 -21.15
C ALA A 5 -18.68 -26.53 -20.83
N GLY A 6 -18.09 -25.90 -21.84
CA GLY A 6 -17.56 -24.53 -21.75
C GLY A 6 -18.66 -23.54 -21.32
N ARG A 7 -18.35 -22.72 -20.31
CA ARG A 7 -19.20 -21.59 -19.91
C ARG A 7 -19.32 -20.59 -21.07
N PRO A 8 -20.53 -20.07 -21.34
CA PRO A 8 -20.70 -19.06 -22.37
C PRO A 8 -19.92 -17.78 -22.02
N ALA A 9 -19.29 -17.19 -23.02
CA ALA A 9 -18.67 -15.87 -22.91
C ALA A 9 -19.76 -14.86 -22.52
N ARG A 10 -19.60 -14.24 -21.35
CA ARG A 10 -20.46 -13.12 -20.93
C ARG A 10 -20.10 -11.87 -21.71
N ASP A 11 -21.13 -11.19 -22.16
CA ASP A 11 -21.08 -9.90 -22.83
C ASP A 11 -20.37 -8.85 -21.94
N THR A 12 -19.18 -8.42 -22.33
CA THR A 12 -18.35 -7.43 -21.63
C THR A 12 -18.92 -6.02 -21.70
N GLY A 13 -20.11 -5.84 -22.28
CA GLY A 13 -20.77 -4.54 -22.50
C GLY A 13 -21.53 -3.96 -21.32
N GLN A 14 -21.79 -4.70 -20.24
CA GLN A 14 -22.67 -4.25 -19.15
C GLN A 14 -22.00 -3.98 -17.78
N MET A 15 -20.69 -4.10 -17.63
CA MET A 15 -20.00 -3.82 -16.36
C MET A 15 -19.38 -2.41 -16.26
N SER A 16 -20.00 -1.38 -16.86
CA SER A 16 -19.53 0.00 -16.77
C SER A 16 -20.32 0.86 -15.76
N ALA A 17 -20.84 0.29 -14.70
CA ALA A 17 -21.04 1.08 -13.48
C ALA A 17 -19.66 1.22 -12.82
N SER A 18 -19.11 2.42 -12.76
CA SER A 18 -17.81 2.68 -12.13
C SER A 18 -17.85 2.20 -10.68
N ILE A 19 -17.16 1.08 -10.39
CA ILE A 19 -17.09 0.53 -9.02
C ILE A 19 -16.48 1.61 -8.13
N ASP A 20 -17.20 1.99 -7.07
CA ASP A 20 -16.73 2.98 -6.10
C ASP A 20 -15.65 2.37 -5.20
N LEU A 21 -14.39 2.72 -5.48
CA LEU A 21 -13.23 2.31 -4.70
C LEU A 21 -12.92 3.27 -3.55
N ARG A 22 -13.77 4.26 -3.26
CA ARG A 22 -13.57 5.16 -2.12
C ARG A 22 -13.64 4.35 -0.82
N PRO A 23 -12.72 4.62 0.12
CA PRO A 23 -12.71 3.91 1.39
C PRO A 23 -13.89 4.34 2.26
N ARG A 24 -14.59 3.36 2.84
CA ARG A 24 -15.67 3.55 3.83
C ARG A 24 -15.24 3.11 5.22
N GLY A 25 -14.19 2.29 5.31
CA GLY A 25 -13.63 1.77 6.55
C GLY A 25 -12.70 2.76 7.26
N ALA A 26 -12.26 2.38 8.45
CA ALA A 26 -11.29 3.13 9.26
C ALA A 26 -9.88 2.54 9.09
N TYR A 27 -9.06 3.14 8.24
CA TYR A 27 -7.77 2.58 7.85
C TYR A 27 -6.58 3.12 8.65
N GLY A 28 -6.81 3.95 9.68
CA GLY A 28 -5.74 4.46 10.53
C GLY A 28 -4.77 5.42 9.82
N ILE A 29 -3.62 5.59 10.43
CA ILE A 29 -2.50 6.37 9.92
C ILE A 29 -1.31 5.41 9.79
N ASP A 30 -0.62 5.45 8.66
CA ASP A 30 0.57 4.63 8.43
C ASP A 30 1.78 5.23 9.16
N GLY A 31 2.61 4.40 9.79
CA GLY A 31 3.82 4.78 10.51
C GLY A 31 4.02 3.99 11.79
N ASP A 32 5.25 3.94 12.29
CA ASP A 32 5.56 3.32 13.57
C ASP A 32 5.16 4.24 14.72
N PHE A 33 4.18 3.82 15.51
CA PHE A 33 3.66 4.54 16.67
C PHE A 33 3.91 3.81 17.99
N GLN A 34 4.92 2.93 18.04
CA GLN A 34 5.23 2.16 19.25
C GLN A 34 5.70 3.04 20.40
N THR A 35 6.46 4.10 20.10
CA THR A 35 7.02 5.01 21.11
C THR A 35 6.14 6.22 21.41
N VAL A 36 5.47 6.78 20.38
CA VAL A 36 4.62 7.97 20.53
C VAL A 36 3.35 7.78 19.68
N SER A 37 2.20 7.91 20.31
CA SER A 37 0.92 7.81 19.61
C SER A 37 0.81 8.82 18.46
N ALA A 38 -0.01 8.54 17.46
CA ALA A 38 -0.26 9.45 16.34
C ALA A 38 -0.69 10.86 16.82
N ALA A 39 -1.56 10.92 17.84
CA ALA A 39 -1.95 12.17 18.47
C ALA A 39 -0.78 12.90 19.13
N GLY A 40 0.10 12.16 19.82
CA GLY A 40 1.31 12.70 20.44
C GLY A 40 2.28 13.27 19.39
N GLN A 41 2.48 12.58 18.27
CA GLN A 41 3.34 13.07 17.17
C GLN A 41 2.76 14.36 16.57
N VAL A 42 1.46 14.43 16.32
CA VAL A 42 0.80 15.65 15.85
C VAL A 42 0.93 16.78 16.85
N ALA A 43 0.78 16.51 18.15
CA ALA A 43 0.95 17.50 19.20
C ALA A 43 2.39 18.03 19.28
N ILE A 44 3.40 17.15 19.20
CA ILE A 44 4.82 17.54 19.19
C ILE A 44 5.12 18.43 17.99
N VAL A 45 4.72 18.02 16.79
CA VAL A 45 4.95 18.82 15.57
C VAL A 45 4.21 20.16 15.66
N GLY A 46 2.97 20.17 16.15
CA GLY A 46 2.22 21.41 16.39
C GLY A 46 2.92 22.36 17.36
N ALA A 47 3.45 21.84 18.47
CA ALA A 47 4.22 22.62 19.44
C ALA A 47 5.52 23.20 18.84
N VAL A 48 6.25 22.39 18.05
CA VAL A 48 7.46 22.85 17.35
C VAL A 48 7.13 23.95 16.34
N CYS A 49 6.06 23.80 15.55
CA CYS A 49 5.62 24.83 14.61
C CYS A 49 5.21 26.11 15.31
N ALA A 50 4.49 26.02 16.45
CA ALA A 50 4.10 27.18 17.25
C ALA A 50 5.33 27.90 17.84
N ALA A 51 6.30 27.15 18.38
CA ALA A 51 7.55 27.72 18.91
C ALA A 51 8.37 28.42 17.81
N LEU A 52 8.50 27.80 16.63
CA LEU A 52 9.17 28.41 15.48
C LEU A 52 8.45 29.68 15.01
N GLY A 53 7.12 29.67 14.97
CA GLY A 53 6.32 30.84 14.60
C GLY A 53 6.51 31.99 15.59
N ALA A 54 6.46 31.71 16.91
CA ALA A 54 6.72 32.70 17.95
C ALA A 54 8.15 33.25 17.86
N PHE A 55 9.15 32.40 17.68
CA PHE A 55 10.55 32.82 17.51
C PHE A 55 10.76 33.67 16.26
N THR A 56 10.10 33.31 15.16
CA THR A 56 10.08 34.10 13.91
C THR A 56 9.53 35.50 14.17
N ALA A 57 8.39 35.63 14.87
CA ALA A 57 7.77 36.91 15.18
C ALA A 57 8.68 37.77 16.08
N VAL A 58 9.26 37.21 17.16
CA VAL A 58 10.18 37.89 18.05
C VAL A 58 11.41 38.37 17.27
N SER A 59 12.00 37.54 16.41
CA SER A 59 13.17 37.89 15.63
C SER A 59 12.88 39.05 14.68
N ALA A 60 11.69 39.05 14.04
CA ALA A 60 11.25 40.12 13.16
C ALA A 60 11.12 41.46 13.91
N VAL A 61 10.50 41.44 15.08
CA VAL A 61 10.35 42.64 15.94
C VAL A 61 11.68 43.15 16.44
N ALA A 62 12.63 42.25 16.75
CA ALA A 62 13.97 42.59 17.17
C ALA A 62 14.89 43.09 16.04
N GLY A 63 14.39 43.15 14.81
CA GLY A 63 15.18 43.56 13.64
C GLY A 63 16.15 42.50 13.11
N TRP A 64 16.04 41.25 13.59
CA TRP A 64 16.87 40.13 13.14
C TRP A 64 16.26 39.50 11.86
N VAL A 65 16.19 40.29 10.80
CA VAL A 65 15.46 39.95 9.56
C VAL A 65 15.89 38.61 8.98
N VAL A 66 17.20 38.36 8.91
CA VAL A 66 17.72 37.10 8.33
C VAL A 66 17.26 35.88 9.17
N VAL A 67 17.31 35.97 10.49
CA VAL A 67 16.88 34.91 11.39
C VAL A 67 15.35 34.67 11.24
N ALA A 68 14.56 35.73 11.19
CA ALA A 68 13.12 35.66 11.01
C ALA A 68 12.76 34.99 9.66
N VAL A 69 13.46 35.33 8.58
CA VAL A 69 13.23 34.71 7.26
C VAL A 69 13.56 33.20 7.31
N ILE A 70 14.72 32.84 7.85
CA ILE A 70 15.15 31.43 7.92
C ILE A 70 14.16 30.61 8.76
N THR A 71 13.83 31.07 9.97
CA THR A 71 12.91 30.33 10.86
C THR A 71 11.50 30.25 10.32
N GLY A 72 11.02 31.29 9.63
CA GLY A 72 9.77 31.30 8.93
C GLY A 72 9.72 30.27 7.79
N LEU A 73 10.76 30.21 6.98
CA LEU A 73 10.89 29.20 5.90
C LEU A 73 10.91 27.76 6.46
N VAL A 74 11.62 27.54 7.57
CA VAL A 74 11.64 26.22 8.25
C VAL A 74 10.26 25.86 8.78
N ALA A 75 9.54 26.80 9.40
CA ALA A 75 8.18 26.55 9.87
C ALA A 75 7.22 26.19 8.73
N VAL A 76 7.26 26.93 7.62
CA VAL A 76 6.47 26.64 6.43
C VAL A 76 6.83 25.26 5.84
N TRP A 77 8.11 24.93 5.75
CA TRP A 77 8.57 23.64 5.27
C TRP A 77 8.06 22.48 6.14
N LEU A 78 8.10 22.60 7.47
CA LEU A 78 7.55 21.60 8.39
C LEU A 78 6.04 21.43 8.23
N LEU A 79 5.29 22.53 8.15
CA LEU A 79 3.84 22.49 7.92
C LEU A 79 3.49 21.80 6.61
N MET A 80 4.22 22.12 5.53
CA MET A 80 4.04 21.45 4.24
C MET A 80 4.35 19.97 4.30
N THR A 81 5.41 19.59 5.02
CA THR A 81 5.78 18.17 5.23
C THR A 81 4.64 17.40 5.92
N VAL A 82 4.07 17.97 6.99
CA VAL A 82 2.94 17.36 7.70
C VAL A 82 1.68 17.30 6.82
N ALA A 83 1.39 18.37 6.09
CA ALA A 83 0.24 18.40 5.20
C ALA A 83 0.33 17.34 4.09
N VAL A 84 1.51 17.19 3.47
CA VAL A 84 1.77 16.17 2.45
C VAL A 84 1.65 14.77 3.04
N TYR A 85 2.22 14.53 4.23
CA TYR A 85 2.10 13.24 4.92
C TYR A 85 0.64 12.90 5.25
N ALA A 86 -0.13 13.85 5.82
CA ALA A 86 -1.54 13.67 6.13
C ALA A 86 -2.38 13.40 4.87
N TYR A 87 -2.08 14.09 3.77
CA TYR A 87 -2.71 13.83 2.49
C TYR A 87 -2.37 12.43 1.96
N THR A 88 -1.09 12.03 2.00
CA THR A 88 -0.64 10.72 1.52
C THR A 88 -1.36 9.59 2.24
N THR A 89 -1.39 9.62 3.58
CA THR A 89 -1.98 8.53 4.38
C THR A 89 -3.51 8.46 4.31
N ARG A 90 -4.19 9.62 4.12
CA ARG A 90 -5.68 9.68 4.14
C ARG A 90 -6.33 9.68 2.76
N VAL A 91 -5.63 10.14 1.72
CA VAL A 91 -6.21 10.33 0.39
C VAL A 91 -5.32 9.74 -0.70
N GLY A 92 -4.04 10.09 -0.67
CA GLY A 92 -3.11 9.82 -1.77
C GLY A 92 -2.96 8.34 -2.06
N LYS A 93 -2.73 7.51 -1.03
CA LYS A 93 -2.56 6.06 -1.18
C LYS A 93 -3.81 5.40 -1.79
N PHE A 94 -5.01 5.77 -1.34
CA PHE A 94 -6.25 5.21 -1.86
C PHE A 94 -6.47 5.58 -3.33
N THR A 95 -6.23 6.86 -3.68
CA THR A 95 -6.34 7.33 -5.06
C THR A 95 -5.37 6.62 -5.99
N VAL A 96 -4.13 6.42 -5.54
CA VAL A 96 -3.09 5.75 -6.33
C VAL A 96 -3.40 4.27 -6.48
N TRP A 97 -3.77 3.58 -5.39
CA TRP A 97 -4.12 2.17 -5.46
C TRP A 97 -5.39 1.90 -6.27
N ALA A 98 -6.41 2.75 -6.17
CA ALA A 98 -7.59 2.64 -7.02
C ALA A 98 -7.22 2.67 -8.51
N ARG A 99 -6.32 3.60 -8.93
CA ARG A 99 -5.81 3.65 -10.31
C ARG A 99 -4.97 2.45 -10.70
N ILE A 100 -4.15 1.93 -9.78
CA ILE A 100 -3.34 0.73 -10.03
C ILE A 100 -4.27 -0.46 -10.25
N LEU A 101 -5.19 -0.71 -9.32
CA LEU A 101 -6.10 -1.86 -9.37
C LEU A 101 -7.00 -1.83 -10.61
N THR A 102 -7.61 -0.68 -10.94
CA THR A 102 -8.41 -0.54 -12.16
C THR A 102 -7.57 -0.72 -13.43
N GLY A 103 -6.31 -0.26 -13.42
CA GLY A 103 -5.37 -0.42 -14.53
C GLY A 103 -4.86 -1.86 -14.72
N LEU A 104 -5.08 -2.76 -13.75
CA LEU A 104 -4.76 -4.17 -13.90
C LEU A 104 -5.69 -4.90 -14.88
N GLY A 105 -6.90 -4.38 -15.14
CA GLY A 105 -7.86 -5.05 -16.01
C GLY A 105 -8.22 -6.43 -15.46
N LEU A 106 -8.64 -6.48 -14.18
CA LEU A 106 -9.09 -7.71 -13.54
C LEU A 106 -10.37 -8.21 -14.21
N ARG A 107 -10.49 -9.53 -14.37
CA ARG A 107 -11.69 -10.18 -14.92
C ARG A 107 -12.81 -10.27 -13.90
N GLY A 108 -12.45 -10.23 -12.59
CA GLY A 108 -13.37 -10.32 -11.46
C GLY A 108 -13.49 -11.70 -10.82
N ASP A 109 -12.79 -12.70 -11.36
CA ASP A 109 -12.76 -14.09 -10.88
C ASP A 109 -11.37 -14.52 -10.36
N GLU A 110 -10.44 -13.56 -10.20
CA GLU A 110 -9.09 -13.85 -9.74
C GLU A 110 -9.04 -14.18 -8.23
N ASP A 111 -8.05 -15.02 -7.88
CA ASP A 111 -7.55 -15.14 -6.52
C ASP A 111 -6.41 -14.15 -6.30
N LEU A 112 -6.60 -13.19 -5.40
CA LEU A 112 -5.63 -12.15 -5.09
C LEU A 112 -5.04 -12.32 -3.69
N LEU A 113 -3.72 -12.17 -3.55
CA LEU A 113 -3.03 -12.14 -2.26
C LEU A 113 -2.47 -10.74 -1.99
N ASP A 114 -2.76 -10.19 -0.80
CA ASP A 114 -2.17 -8.95 -0.29
C ASP A 114 -1.16 -9.27 0.82
N LEU A 115 0.12 -9.05 0.53
CA LEU A 115 1.24 -9.26 1.44
C LEU A 115 1.40 -8.08 2.38
N GLY A 116 1.17 -8.29 3.67
CA GLY A 116 1.14 -7.25 4.69
C GLY A 116 -0.10 -6.38 4.53
N CYS A 117 -1.27 -7.00 4.59
CA CYS A 117 -2.53 -6.33 4.25
C CYS A 117 -2.95 -5.23 5.25
N GLY A 118 -2.35 -5.21 6.45
CA GLY A 118 -2.69 -4.25 7.49
C GLY A 118 -4.20 -4.17 7.73
N ARG A 119 -4.72 -2.96 7.80
CA ARG A 119 -6.17 -2.72 7.96
C ARG A 119 -6.98 -2.89 6.66
N GLY A 120 -6.38 -3.45 5.61
CA GLY A 120 -7.05 -3.86 4.39
C GLY A 120 -7.22 -2.78 3.32
N ALA A 121 -6.43 -1.72 3.34
CA ALA A 121 -6.61 -0.60 2.39
C ALA A 121 -6.56 -1.04 0.91
N VAL A 122 -5.66 -1.95 0.56
CA VAL A 122 -5.51 -2.49 -0.80
C VAL A 122 -6.34 -3.74 -0.98
N LEU A 123 -6.29 -4.66 -0.02
CA LEU A 123 -7.06 -5.90 0.01
C LEU A 123 -8.54 -5.67 -0.28
N LEU A 124 -9.17 -4.76 0.46
CA LEU A 124 -10.61 -4.53 0.36
C LEU A 124 -10.99 -3.75 -0.90
N ALA A 125 -10.13 -2.83 -1.34
CA ALA A 125 -10.31 -2.18 -2.64
C ALA A 125 -10.21 -3.18 -3.80
N ALA A 126 -9.30 -4.15 -3.73
CA ALA A 126 -9.19 -5.23 -4.70
C ALA A 126 -10.42 -6.16 -4.65
N ALA A 127 -10.87 -6.55 -3.45
CA ALA A 127 -12.06 -7.40 -3.27
C ALA A 127 -13.34 -6.80 -3.88
N LYS A 128 -13.47 -5.47 -3.97
CA LYS A 128 -14.58 -4.83 -4.70
C LYS A 128 -14.55 -5.11 -6.19
N LEU A 129 -13.37 -5.33 -6.76
CA LEU A 129 -13.18 -5.64 -8.18
C LEU A 129 -13.29 -7.13 -8.50
N LEU A 130 -13.49 -7.97 -7.49
CA LEU A 130 -13.51 -9.43 -7.58
C LEU A 130 -14.90 -10.00 -7.21
N PRO A 131 -15.98 -9.72 -7.97
CA PRO A 131 -17.32 -10.18 -7.63
C PRO A 131 -17.46 -11.71 -7.56
N ASP A 132 -16.73 -12.44 -8.41
CA ASP A 132 -16.69 -13.89 -8.50
C ASP A 132 -15.36 -14.50 -8.03
N GLY A 133 -14.41 -13.66 -7.59
CA GLY A 133 -13.06 -14.02 -7.13
C GLY A 133 -12.92 -13.91 -5.62
N HIS A 134 -11.69 -14.07 -5.14
CA HIS A 134 -11.37 -14.05 -3.72
C HIS A 134 -10.12 -13.22 -3.42
N ALA A 135 -10.11 -12.51 -2.29
CA ALA A 135 -8.98 -11.73 -1.81
C ALA A 135 -8.49 -12.29 -0.47
N VAL A 136 -7.23 -12.67 -0.43
CA VAL A 136 -6.56 -13.18 0.78
C VAL A 136 -5.59 -12.13 1.29
N GLY A 137 -5.68 -11.77 2.57
CA GLY A 137 -4.72 -10.91 3.25
C GLY A 137 -3.87 -11.72 4.23
N ILE A 138 -2.56 -11.47 4.25
CA ILE A 138 -1.67 -12.02 5.26
C ILE A 138 -0.90 -10.89 5.93
N ASP A 139 -0.80 -10.92 7.27
CA ASP A 139 -0.09 -9.92 8.06
C ASP A 139 0.39 -10.52 9.38
N VAL A 140 1.46 -9.99 9.94
CA VAL A 140 1.95 -10.31 11.30
C VAL A 140 1.35 -9.40 12.38
N TRP A 141 0.54 -8.44 11.99
CA TRP A 141 -0.20 -7.48 12.83
C TRP A 141 0.69 -6.64 13.74
N GLN A 142 1.82 -6.17 13.21
CA GLN A 142 2.71 -5.27 13.94
C GLN A 142 2.12 -3.85 14.04
N ALA A 143 2.67 -3.05 14.94
CA ALA A 143 2.19 -1.68 15.21
C ALA A 143 2.75 -0.62 14.22
N ASP A 144 3.04 -1.01 12.99
CA ASP A 144 3.47 -0.13 11.89
C ASP A 144 2.31 0.67 11.27
N GLN A 145 1.09 0.40 11.71
CA GLN A 145 -0.11 1.14 11.38
C GLN A 145 -1.00 1.27 12.62
N THR A 146 -1.58 2.45 12.84
CA THR A 146 -2.44 2.71 14.01
C THR A 146 -3.60 1.73 14.09
N GLY A 147 -3.64 0.94 15.17
CA GLY A 147 -4.69 -0.05 15.45
C GLY A 147 -4.74 -1.19 14.43
N ASN A 148 -3.58 -1.62 13.93
CA ASN A 148 -3.44 -2.79 13.07
C ASN A 148 -3.87 -4.06 13.82
N SER A 149 -4.88 -4.74 13.33
CA SER A 149 -5.33 -6.05 13.86
C SER A 149 -6.28 -6.74 12.87
N PRO A 150 -6.38 -8.08 12.93
CA PRO A 150 -7.31 -8.81 12.06
C PRO A 150 -8.78 -8.40 12.30
N GLU A 151 -9.15 -8.04 13.52
CA GLU A 151 -10.52 -7.57 13.86
C GLU A 151 -10.82 -6.23 13.21
N ALA A 152 -9.84 -5.32 13.17
CA ALA A 152 -9.99 -4.02 12.48
C ALA A 152 -10.20 -4.23 10.98
N THR A 153 -9.47 -5.17 10.37
CA THR A 153 -9.60 -5.49 8.95
C THR A 153 -10.92 -6.16 8.63
N ARG A 154 -11.41 -7.08 9.49
CA ARG A 154 -12.75 -7.69 9.34
C ARG A 154 -13.85 -6.63 9.41
N ARG A 155 -13.81 -5.72 10.40
CA ARG A 155 -14.78 -4.61 10.49
C ARG A 155 -14.74 -3.72 9.23
N ASN A 156 -13.56 -3.44 8.72
CA ASN A 156 -13.44 -2.69 7.47
C ASN A 156 -14.05 -3.47 6.30
N ALA A 157 -13.85 -4.78 6.21
CA ALA A 157 -14.43 -5.62 5.16
C ALA A 157 -15.97 -5.61 5.18
N GLU A 158 -16.57 -5.59 6.37
CA GLU A 158 -18.01 -5.42 6.55
C GLU A 158 -18.49 -4.06 6.07
N LEU A 159 -17.81 -2.97 6.48
CA LEU A 159 -18.13 -1.59 6.06
C LEU A 159 -18.00 -1.39 4.55
N GLU A 160 -17.04 -2.08 3.94
CA GLU A 160 -16.81 -2.06 2.48
C GLU A 160 -17.76 -2.99 1.71
N GLY A 161 -18.53 -3.86 2.41
CA GLY A 161 -19.47 -4.80 1.81
C GLY A 161 -18.79 -5.97 1.06
N VAL A 162 -17.58 -6.35 1.48
CA VAL A 162 -16.77 -7.39 0.81
C VAL A 162 -16.38 -8.54 1.72
N ALA A 163 -16.89 -8.61 2.95
CA ALA A 163 -16.49 -9.59 3.97
C ALA A 163 -16.58 -11.05 3.48
N ALA A 164 -17.59 -11.39 2.67
CA ALA A 164 -17.76 -12.74 2.13
C ALA A 164 -16.68 -13.17 1.12
N ARG A 165 -15.89 -12.23 0.60
CA ARG A 165 -14.84 -12.46 -0.43
C ARG A 165 -13.42 -12.27 0.11
N VAL A 166 -13.28 -12.11 1.43
CA VAL A 166 -12.00 -11.82 2.07
C VAL A 166 -11.67 -12.87 3.10
N THR A 167 -10.46 -13.41 3.03
CA THR A 167 -9.90 -14.28 4.07
C THR A 167 -8.63 -13.62 4.63
N LEU A 168 -8.46 -13.69 5.96
CA LEU A 168 -7.29 -13.14 6.65
C LEU A 168 -6.48 -14.26 7.29
N HIS A 169 -5.17 -14.23 7.07
CA HIS A 169 -4.21 -15.10 7.70
C HIS A 169 -3.26 -14.27 8.58
N THR A 170 -2.87 -14.85 9.71
CA THR A 170 -1.74 -14.34 10.50
C THR A 170 -0.50 -15.12 10.12
N GLY A 171 0.54 -14.43 9.64
CA GLY A 171 1.77 -15.12 9.23
C GLY A 171 2.83 -14.19 8.65
N ASP A 172 4.05 -14.74 8.57
CA ASP A 172 5.20 -14.06 8.01
C ASP A 172 5.23 -14.23 6.48
N ILE A 173 5.36 -13.16 5.76
CA ILE A 173 5.43 -13.16 4.29
C ILE A 173 6.75 -13.73 3.75
N THR A 174 7.73 -13.97 4.59
CA THR A 174 8.98 -14.68 4.23
C THR A 174 8.83 -16.19 4.16
N SER A 175 7.67 -16.73 4.62
CA SER A 175 7.32 -18.16 4.58
C SER A 175 5.80 -18.29 4.50
N LEU A 176 5.26 -18.24 3.29
CA LEU A 176 3.82 -18.23 3.04
C LEU A 176 3.18 -19.61 3.24
N PRO A 177 2.05 -19.70 4.01
CA PRO A 177 1.36 -20.96 4.25
C PRO A 177 0.41 -21.33 3.09
N PHE A 178 0.81 -21.09 1.86
CA PHE A 178 0.03 -21.36 0.65
C PHE A 178 0.77 -22.27 -0.29
N ASP A 179 0.02 -23.05 -1.05
CA ASP A 179 0.57 -23.92 -2.08
C ASP A 179 1.17 -23.11 -3.25
N ASP A 180 2.08 -23.74 -4.00
CA ASP A 180 2.62 -23.17 -5.22
C ASP A 180 1.49 -22.82 -6.20
N ARG A 181 1.64 -21.70 -6.89
CA ARG A 181 0.72 -21.31 -7.97
C ARG A 181 -0.74 -21.20 -7.53
N SER A 182 -0.99 -20.58 -6.36
CA SER A 182 -2.32 -20.42 -5.76
C SER A 182 -3.03 -19.13 -6.16
N PHE A 183 -2.28 -18.09 -6.58
CA PHE A 183 -2.84 -16.75 -6.80
C PHE A 183 -2.58 -16.22 -8.20
N ASP A 184 -3.55 -15.51 -8.76
CA ASP A 184 -3.47 -14.82 -10.05
C ASP A 184 -2.80 -13.45 -9.93
N VAL A 185 -3.01 -12.78 -8.79
CA VAL A 185 -2.47 -11.44 -8.52
C VAL A 185 -1.91 -11.38 -7.12
N ILE A 186 -0.70 -10.85 -7.00
CA ILE A 186 -0.09 -10.55 -5.70
C ILE A 186 0.15 -9.06 -5.61
N VAL A 187 -0.28 -8.46 -4.51
CA VAL A 187 -0.06 -7.05 -4.20
C VAL A 187 0.71 -6.91 -2.88
N SER A 188 1.45 -5.82 -2.73
CA SER A 188 2.07 -5.42 -1.46
C SER A 188 2.18 -3.91 -1.40
N SER A 189 1.82 -3.32 -0.27
CA SER A 189 1.72 -1.88 -0.08
C SER A 189 2.46 -1.42 1.16
N PHE A 190 3.66 -0.86 0.98
CA PHE A 190 4.50 -0.31 2.07
C PHE A 190 4.88 -1.32 3.16
N VAL A 191 5.24 -2.53 2.77
CA VAL A 191 5.51 -3.65 3.70
C VAL A 191 6.94 -4.16 3.61
N LEU A 192 7.43 -4.45 2.40
CA LEU A 192 8.70 -5.14 2.22
C LEU A 192 9.89 -4.35 2.79
N HIS A 193 9.84 -3.03 2.81
CA HIS A 193 10.91 -2.20 3.40
C HIS A 193 11.02 -2.35 4.93
N ASN A 194 9.94 -2.81 5.61
CA ASN A 194 9.94 -3.07 7.06
C ASN A 194 10.69 -4.36 7.42
N ILE A 195 10.94 -5.26 6.46
CA ILE A 195 11.74 -6.47 6.69
C ILE A 195 13.21 -6.03 6.88
N PRO A 196 13.82 -6.27 8.05
CA PRO A 196 15.11 -5.65 8.38
C PRO A 196 16.27 -6.12 7.49
N THR A 197 16.26 -7.40 7.11
CA THR A 197 17.38 -8.02 6.40
C THR A 197 17.14 -8.09 4.89
N ALA A 198 18.21 -7.98 4.11
CA ALA A 198 18.13 -8.20 2.67
C ALA A 198 17.67 -9.63 2.33
N ALA A 199 18.17 -10.64 3.05
CA ALA A 199 17.78 -12.03 2.88
C ALA A 199 16.28 -12.25 3.15
N GLY A 200 15.71 -11.62 4.18
CA GLY A 200 14.28 -11.69 4.46
C GLY A 200 13.45 -11.07 3.34
N ARG A 201 13.86 -9.90 2.80
CA ARG A 201 13.19 -9.30 1.64
C ARG A 201 13.29 -10.17 0.40
N GLU A 202 14.44 -10.82 0.19
CA GLU A 202 14.62 -11.78 -0.91
C GLU A 202 13.72 -13.01 -0.73
N ALA A 203 13.62 -13.55 0.49
CA ALA A 203 12.72 -14.66 0.80
C ALA A 203 11.25 -14.29 0.53
N ALA A 204 10.78 -13.14 1.01
CA ALA A 204 9.41 -12.68 0.78
C ALA A 204 9.06 -12.55 -0.71
N ILE A 205 9.98 -12.02 -1.53
CA ILE A 205 9.78 -11.95 -2.99
C ILE A 205 9.82 -13.35 -3.61
N GLY A 206 10.70 -14.23 -3.13
CA GLY A 206 10.76 -15.63 -3.58
C GLY A 206 9.45 -16.36 -3.32
N GLU A 207 8.88 -16.21 -2.12
CA GLU A 207 7.60 -16.76 -1.74
C GLU A 207 6.44 -16.19 -2.59
N ALA A 208 6.43 -14.87 -2.80
CA ALA A 208 5.47 -14.25 -3.70
C ALA A 208 5.51 -14.86 -5.11
N VAL A 209 6.71 -15.09 -5.65
CA VAL A 209 6.86 -15.74 -6.97
C VAL A 209 6.45 -17.21 -6.93
N ARG A 210 6.75 -17.95 -5.84
CA ARG A 210 6.36 -19.35 -5.69
C ARG A 210 4.86 -19.54 -5.77
N VAL A 211 4.10 -18.73 -5.02
CA VAL A 211 2.64 -18.84 -4.94
C VAL A 211 1.90 -18.19 -6.11
N LEU A 212 2.60 -17.45 -7.00
CA LEU A 212 2.01 -16.83 -8.18
C LEU A 212 1.76 -17.87 -9.29
N ARG A 213 0.58 -17.87 -9.89
CA ARG A 213 0.22 -18.73 -11.05
C ARG A 213 1.00 -18.31 -12.31
N PRO A 214 1.21 -19.23 -13.28
CA PRO A 214 1.56 -18.84 -14.65
C PRO A 214 0.58 -17.81 -15.19
N GLY A 215 1.08 -16.79 -15.90
CA GLY A 215 0.26 -15.66 -16.36
C GLY A 215 -0.08 -14.61 -15.28
N GLY A 216 0.18 -14.92 -14.01
CA GLY A 216 -0.11 -14.05 -12.88
C GLY A 216 0.77 -12.80 -12.80
N ARG A 217 0.39 -11.86 -11.96
CA ARG A 217 1.02 -10.53 -11.84
C ARG A 217 1.39 -10.19 -10.41
N ILE A 218 2.57 -9.56 -10.24
CA ILE A 218 3.03 -8.99 -8.97
C ILE A 218 3.01 -7.46 -9.08
N VAL A 219 2.50 -6.81 -8.04
CA VAL A 219 2.38 -5.35 -7.94
C VAL A 219 2.83 -4.90 -6.55
N ILE A 220 3.96 -4.25 -6.47
CA ILE A 220 4.55 -3.78 -5.20
C ILE A 220 4.62 -2.26 -5.23
N VAL A 221 4.06 -1.60 -4.22
CA VAL A 221 4.27 -0.17 -3.96
C VAL A 221 5.09 -0.04 -2.70
N ASP A 222 6.26 0.62 -2.80
CA ASP A 222 7.14 0.75 -1.65
C ASP A 222 8.00 2.03 -1.71
N LEU A 223 8.60 2.38 -0.57
CA LEU A 223 9.46 3.55 -0.36
C LEU A 223 10.92 3.24 -0.70
N ALA A 224 11.41 2.09 -0.28
CA ALA A 224 12.82 1.72 -0.35
C ALA A 224 13.03 0.41 -1.13
N HIS A 225 14.27 0.11 -1.48
CA HIS A 225 14.71 -1.14 -2.10
C HIS A 225 14.01 -1.55 -3.40
N THR A 226 13.13 -0.73 -3.97
CA THR A 226 12.30 -1.07 -5.14
C THR A 226 13.12 -1.39 -6.41
N GLY A 227 14.36 -0.90 -6.51
CA GLY A 227 15.29 -1.30 -7.57
C GLY A 227 15.76 -2.74 -7.41
N VAL A 228 16.02 -3.16 -6.15
CA VAL A 228 16.41 -4.54 -5.80
C VAL A 228 15.25 -5.48 -6.08
N TYR A 229 14.02 -5.13 -5.66
CA TYR A 229 12.82 -5.95 -5.93
C TYR A 229 12.63 -6.20 -7.42
N ARG A 230 12.70 -5.13 -8.25
CA ARG A 230 12.64 -5.27 -9.71
C ARG A 230 13.70 -6.22 -10.27
N ALA A 231 14.95 -6.06 -9.82
CA ALA A 231 16.04 -6.89 -10.29
C ALA A 231 15.87 -8.37 -9.88
N GLN A 232 15.38 -8.62 -8.67
CA GLN A 232 15.12 -9.96 -8.18
C GLN A 232 13.96 -10.63 -8.95
N LEU A 233 12.85 -9.94 -9.18
CA LEU A 233 11.74 -10.47 -9.98
C LEU A 233 12.20 -10.87 -11.38
N ALA A 234 13.05 -10.03 -12.03
CA ALA A 234 13.64 -10.38 -13.32
C ALA A 234 14.56 -11.61 -13.23
N ARG A 235 15.39 -11.73 -12.19
CA ARG A 235 16.25 -12.91 -11.96
C ARG A 235 15.45 -14.20 -11.74
N LEU A 236 14.27 -14.09 -11.12
CA LEU A 236 13.34 -15.21 -10.90
C LEU A 236 12.50 -15.53 -12.16
N GLY A 237 12.82 -14.94 -13.30
CA GLY A 237 12.22 -15.25 -14.59
C GLY A 237 10.87 -14.56 -14.87
N LEU A 238 10.49 -13.55 -14.09
CA LEU A 238 9.29 -12.79 -14.39
C LEU A 238 9.55 -11.81 -15.54
N ALA A 239 8.65 -11.80 -16.50
CA ALA A 239 8.67 -10.88 -17.61
C ALA A 239 8.20 -9.47 -17.19
N ASP A 240 8.52 -8.46 -18.01
CA ASP A 240 8.05 -7.07 -17.85
C ASP A 240 8.32 -6.45 -16.47
N ALA A 241 9.41 -6.85 -15.81
CA ALA A 241 9.81 -6.29 -14.51
C ALA A 241 10.13 -4.80 -14.66
N ARG A 242 9.18 -3.93 -14.32
CA ARG A 242 9.24 -2.48 -14.47
C ARG A 242 9.20 -1.79 -13.12
N ARG A 243 9.80 -0.60 -13.06
CA ARG A 243 9.77 0.29 -11.90
C ARG A 243 9.44 1.70 -12.34
N ARG A 244 8.47 2.35 -11.69
CA ARG A 244 8.11 3.75 -11.97
C ARG A 244 7.83 4.55 -10.70
N ASN A 245 8.01 5.85 -10.76
CA ASN A 245 7.61 6.79 -9.71
C ASN A 245 6.08 6.98 -9.74
N LEU A 246 5.47 7.08 -8.57
CA LEU A 246 4.01 7.27 -8.43
C LEU A 246 3.61 8.74 -8.28
N GLY A 247 4.59 9.64 -8.19
CA GLY A 247 4.36 11.09 -8.09
C GLY A 247 3.97 11.56 -6.69
N TRP A 248 3.62 12.84 -6.60
CA TRP A 248 3.45 13.59 -5.36
C TRP A 248 2.33 13.08 -4.43
N ARG A 249 1.35 12.36 -4.97
CA ARG A 249 0.21 11.84 -4.19
C ARG A 249 0.60 10.81 -3.13
N VAL A 250 1.78 10.23 -3.27
CA VAL A 250 2.34 9.24 -2.33
C VAL A 250 3.77 9.60 -1.95
N TRP A 251 4.01 10.88 -1.69
CA TRP A 251 5.20 11.38 -1.02
C TRP A 251 4.97 11.36 0.50
N TRP A 252 5.87 10.75 1.22
CA TRP A 252 5.79 10.64 2.68
C TRP A 252 6.51 11.83 3.33
N GLY A 253 5.86 12.99 3.29
CA GLY A 253 6.38 14.23 3.82
C GLY A 253 7.13 15.12 2.81
N GLY A 254 7.35 14.65 1.57
CA GLY A 254 7.98 15.48 0.54
C GLY A 254 8.62 14.67 -0.60
N PRO A 255 9.23 15.37 -1.58
CA PRO A 255 9.80 14.74 -2.79
C PRO A 255 11.02 13.84 -2.50
N TRP A 256 11.61 13.93 -1.33
CA TRP A 256 12.74 13.10 -0.88
C TRP A 256 12.33 11.70 -0.42
N PHE A 257 11.05 11.47 -0.15
CA PHE A 257 10.48 10.14 0.16
C PHE A 257 9.43 9.72 -0.88
N PRO A 258 9.81 9.50 -2.14
CA PRO A 258 8.88 9.13 -3.19
C PRO A 258 8.57 7.64 -3.13
N SER A 259 7.29 7.29 -3.20
CA SER A 259 6.87 5.90 -3.42
C SER A 259 7.05 5.49 -4.87
N ARG A 260 7.39 4.23 -5.06
CA ARG A 260 7.59 3.64 -6.39
C ARG A 260 6.79 2.36 -6.54
N LEU A 261 6.29 2.18 -7.75
CA LEU A 261 5.62 0.96 -8.18
C LEU A 261 6.63 0.04 -8.85
N VAL A 262 6.62 -1.23 -8.46
CA VAL A 262 7.28 -2.32 -9.18
C VAL A 262 6.19 -3.28 -9.66
N THR A 263 6.24 -3.66 -10.92
CA THR A 263 5.34 -4.64 -11.53
C THR A 263 6.13 -5.68 -12.29
N ALA A 264 5.65 -6.91 -12.28
CA ALA A 264 6.18 -7.99 -13.11
C ALA A 264 5.08 -9.01 -13.41
N ARG A 265 5.26 -9.83 -14.45
CA ARG A 265 4.32 -10.87 -14.87
C ARG A 265 5.05 -12.22 -14.96
N ARG A 266 4.45 -13.28 -14.47
CA ARG A 266 4.91 -14.65 -14.69
C ARG A 266 4.46 -15.10 -16.08
N SER A 267 5.36 -15.70 -16.86
CA SER A 267 5.03 -16.27 -18.17
C SER A 267 3.95 -17.35 -18.06
N GLU A 268 3.20 -17.57 -19.12
CA GLU A 268 2.12 -18.58 -19.19
C GLU A 268 2.65 -20.03 -19.41
N ALA A 269 3.95 -20.16 -19.63
CA ALA A 269 4.60 -21.46 -19.93
C ALA A 269 4.89 -22.26 -18.66
#